data_a1026c04dd619b12c487e760bb57c0d7
#
_entry.id   a1026c04dd619b12c487e760bb57c0d7
#
_cell.length_a   1.000
_cell.length_b   1.000
_cell.length_c   1.000
_cell.angle_alpha   90.00
_cell.angle_beta   90.00
_cell.angle_gamma   90.00
#
_symmetry.space_group_name_H-M   'P 1'
#
loop_
_entity.id
_entity.type
_entity.pdbx_description
1 polymer ?
#
loop_
_entity_poly.entity_id
_entity_poly.type
_entity_poly.pdbx_seq_one_letter_code
_entity_poly.pdbx_strand_id
1 'polypeptide(L)'
;MEFVKLRYLIAVAEQRSFSKAAEKCFVSQPTLTRCVQNMEKSLGVSLFDRSCSPIQLTPAGEKYVAGVREILALNEKLDNEMAELTDRRQEVLSI
;
A
#
# COMPACT_ATOMS: atom_id res chain seq x y z
N MET A 1 11.43 6.33 2.70
CA MET A 1 10.69 5.26 3.39
C MET A 1 9.97 4.39 2.38
N GLU A 2 10.09 3.09 2.55
CA GLU A 2 9.44 2.14 1.64
C GLU A 2 8.34 1.40 2.38
N PHE A 3 7.13 1.49 1.84
CA PHE A 3 5.97 0.79 2.39
C PHE A 3 5.43 -0.20 1.35
N VAL A 4 6.29 -1.11 0.92
CA VAL A 4 5.94 -2.09 -0.13
C VAL A 4 4.72 -2.93 0.27
N LYS A 5 4.72 -3.43 1.51
CA LYS A 5 3.61 -4.26 2.00
C LYS A 5 2.29 -3.49 2.03
N LEU A 6 2.35 -2.21 2.42
CA LEU A 6 1.16 -1.37 2.45
C LEU A 6 0.64 -1.10 1.04
N ARG A 7 1.53 -0.96 0.06
CA ARG A 7 1.15 -0.77 -1.34
C ARG A 7 0.48 -2.02 -1.90
N TYR A 8 0.95 -3.20 -1.50
CA TYR A 8 0.31 -4.46 -1.89
C TYR A 8 -1.13 -4.52 -1.36
N LEU A 9 -1.31 -4.14 -0.10
CA LEU A 9 -2.64 -4.12 0.52
C LEU A 9 -3.59 -3.19 -0.25
N ILE A 10 -3.14 -1.99 -0.57
CA ILE A 10 -3.94 -1.03 -1.32
C ILE A 10 -4.28 -1.57 -2.70
N ALA A 11 -3.34 -2.22 -3.37
CA ALA A 11 -3.58 -2.80 -4.69
C ALA A 11 -4.70 -3.84 -4.64
N VAL A 12 -4.72 -4.70 -3.62
CA VAL A 12 -5.80 -5.68 -3.45
C VAL A 12 -7.13 -4.99 -3.20
N ALA A 13 -7.12 -3.95 -2.36
CA ALA A 13 -8.33 -3.20 -2.04
C ALA A 13 -8.92 -2.51 -3.28
N GLU A 14 -8.06 -1.98 -4.15
CA GLU A 14 -8.49 -1.30 -5.37
C GLU A 14 -8.92 -2.27 -6.46
N GLN A 15 -8.15 -3.32 -6.68
CA GLN A 15 -8.44 -4.29 -7.74
C GLN A 15 -9.50 -5.30 -7.36
N ARG A 16 -9.72 -5.50 -6.08
CA ARG A 16 -10.63 -6.51 -5.52
C ARG A 16 -10.35 -7.91 -6.06
N SER A 17 -9.08 -8.16 -6.33
CA SER A 17 -8.57 -9.42 -6.88
C SER A 17 -7.10 -9.55 -6.54
N PHE A 18 -6.72 -10.68 -5.95
CA PHE A 18 -5.30 -10.93 -5.64
C PHE A 18 -4.47 -11.10 -6.90
N SER A 19 -5.01 -11.75 -7.93
CA SER A 19 -4.27 -11.95 -9.17
C SER A 19 -4.04 -10.63 -9.92
N LYS A 20 -5.06 -9.77 -10.02
CA LYS A 20 -4.92 -8.46 -10.66
C LYS A 20 -3.99 -7.54 -9.87
N ALA A 21 -4.08 -7.58 -8.55
CA ALA A 21 -3.19 -6.80 -7.69
C ALA A 21 -1.73 -7.22 -7.87
N ALA A 22 -1.47 -8.53 -7.96
CA ALA A 22 -0.13 -9.06 -8.18
C ALA A 22 0.44 -8.59 -9.52
N GLU A 23 -0.37 -8.62 -10.57
CA GLU A 23 0.03 -8.11 -11.88
C GLU A 23 0.42 -6.63 -11.79
N LYS A 24 -0.41 -5.84 -11.14
CA LYS A 24 -0.18 -4.40 -10.99
C LYS A 24 1.09 -4.10 -10.20
N CYS A 25 1.40 -4.92 -9.20
CA CYS A 25 2.58 -4.75 -8.36
C CYS A 25 3.82 -5.44 -8.90
N PHE A 26 3.73 -6.14 -10.03
CA PHE A 26 4.84 -6.87 -10.65
C PHE A 26 5.44 -7.93 -9.73
N VAL A 27 4.57 -8.64 -9.02
CA VAL A 27 4.96 -9.74 -8.13
C VAL A 27 4.10 -10.97 -8.41
N SER A 28 4.53 -12.12 -7.93
CA SER A 28 3.72 -13.34 -8.05
C SER A 28 2.53 -13.26 -7.11
N GLN A 29 1.42 -13.89 -7.49
CA GLN A 29 0.24 -13.94 -6.64
C GLN A 29 0.52 -14.60 -5.29
N PRO A 30 1.24 -15.74 -5.21
CA PRO A 30 1.56 -16.32 -3.91
C PRO A 30 2.33 -15.38 -2.99
N THR A 31 3.25 -14.58 -3.53
CA THR A 31 4.01 -13.61 -2.76
C THR A 31 3.10 -12.54 -2.17
N LEU A 32 2.22 -11.98 -3.00
CA LEU A 32 1.27 -10.97 -2.57
C LEU A 32 0.31 -11.52 -1.52
N THR A 33 -0.26 -12.70 -1.79
CA THR A 33 -1.21 -13.36 -0.89
C THR A 33 -0.59 -13.62 0.47
N ARG A 34 0.63 -14.14 0.49
CA ARG A 34 1.36 -14.42 1.74
C ARG A 34 1.60 -13.14 2.53
N CYS A 35 1.97 -12.07 1.84
CA CYS A 35 2.21 -10.78 2.48
C CYS A 35 0.96 -10.28 3.19
N VAL A 36 -0.19 -10.31 2.53
CA VAL A 36 -1.46 -9.89 3.11
C VAL A 36 -1.87 -10.80 4.26
N GLN A 37 -1.71 -12.11 4.11
CA GLN A 37 -2.03 -13.07 5.17
C GLN A 37 -1.18 -12.83 6.41
N ASN A 38 0.11 -12.52 6.25
CA ASN A 38 0.99 -12.22 7.37
C ASN A 38 0.57 -10.95 8.08
N MET A 39 0.11 -9.95 7.33
CA MET A 39 -0.43 -8.71 7.92
C MET A 39 -1.68 -9.00 8.74
N GLU A 40 -2.58 -9.80 8.22
CA GLU A 40 -3.81 -10.21 8.93
C GLU A 40 -3.47 -10.98 10.21
N LYS A 41 -2.49 -11.88 10.14
CA LYS A 41 -2.01 -12.62 11.32
C LYS A 41 -1.47 -11.70 12.39
N SER A 42 -0.63 -10.74 12.00
CA SER A 42 -0.06 -9.78 12.94
C SER A 42 -1.13 -8.92 13.61
N LEU A 43 -2.15 -8.54 12.86
CA LEU A 43 -3.24 -7.71 13.37
C LEU A 43 -4.28 -8.51 14.17
N GLY A 44 -4.35 -9.83 13.93
CA GLY A 44 -5.33 -10.68 14.57
C GLY A 44 -6.73 -10.54 14.01
N VAL A 45 -6.88 -9.94 12.83
CA VAL A 45 -8.19 -9.78 12.17
C VAL A 45 -8.03 -10.00 10.67
N SER A 46 -9.14 -10.39 10.03
CA SER A 46 -9.21 -10.51 8.59
C SER A 46 -9.53 -9.13 7.99
N LEU A 47 -8.78 -8.76 6.96
CA LEU A 47 -8.98 -7.48 6.27
C LEU A 47 -9.84 -7.64 5.03
N PHE A 48 -9.85 -8.83 4.44
CA PHE A 48 -10.59 -9.13 3.22
C PHE A 48 -11.52 -10.31 3.42
N ASP A 49 -12.70 -10.20 2.86
CA ASP A 49 -13.67 -11.29 2.79
C ASP A 49 -13.53 -11.98 1.44
N ARG A 50 -12.90 -13.16 1.48
CA ARG A 50 -12.62 -13.95 0.27
C ARG A 50 -13.77 -14.84 -0.16
N SER A 51 -14.85 -14.89 0.62
CA SER A 51 -16.05 -15.64 0.26
C SER A 51 -16.87 -14.93 -0.82
N CYS A 52 -16.59 -13.63 -1.03
CA CYS A 52 -17.23 -12.82 -2.06
C CYS A 52 -16.37 -12.75 -3.31
N SER A 53 -17.01 -12.67 -4.48
CA SER A 53 -16.33 -12.42 -5.76
C SER A 53 -17.09 -11.32 -6.49
N PRO A 54 -16.53 -10.12 -6.66
CA PRO A 54 -15.16 -9.71 -6.27
C PRO A 54 -14.96 -9.63 -4.76
N ILE A 55 -13.70 -9.72 -4.34
CA ILE A 55 -13.30 -9.66 -2.93
C ILE A 55 -13.75 -8.33 -2.32
N GLN A 56 -14.24 -8.38 -1.08
CA GLN A 56 -14.66 -7.19 -0.36
C GLN A 56 -13.82 -6.99 0.88
N LEU A 57 -13.77 -5.75 1.36
CA LEU A 57 -13.14 -5.44 2.63
C LEU A 57 -14.06 -5.79 3.78
N THR A 58 -13.49 -6.35 4.86
CA THR A 58 -14.20 -6.47 6.13
C THR A 58 -14.30 -5.08 6.77
N PRO A 59 -15.14 -4.88 7.81
CA PRO A 59 -15.13 -3.60 8.54
C PRO A 59 -13.74 -3.23 9.06
N ALA A 60 -12.97 -4.22 9.55
CA ALA A 60 -11.58 -3.99 9.96
C ALA A 60 -10.72 -3.58 8.78
N GLY A 61 -10.92 -4.21 7.62
CA GLY A 61 -10.21 -3.90 6.39
C GLY A 61 -10.48 -2.47 5.92
N GLU A 62 -11.72 -2.02 5.97
CA GLU A 62 -12.07 -0.65 5.59
C GLU A 62 -11.34 0.38 6.45
N LYS A 63 -11.33 0.15 7.75
CA LYS A 63 -10.65 1.04 8.69
C LYS A 63 -9.15 1.04 8.47
N TYR A 64 -8.57 -0.14 8.32
CA TYR A 64 -7.13 -0.29 8.15
C TYR A 64 -6.65 0.32 6.83
N VAL A 65 -7.36 0.07 5.75
CA VAL A 65 -7.04 0.62 4.43
C VAL A 65 -7.12 2.14 4.43
N ALA A 66 -8.14 2.71 5.08
CA ALA A 66 -8.26 4.17 5.20
C ALA A 66 -7.04 4.77 5.91
N GLY A 67 -6.59 4.14 7.00
CA GLY A 67 -5.39 4.58 7.72
C GLY A 67 -4.12 4.43 6.89
N VAL A 68 -4.00 3.33 6.16
CA VAL A 68 -2.84 3.08 5.28
C VAL A 68 -2.77 4.13 4.17
N ARG A 69 -3.90 4.51 3.60
CA ARG A 69 -3.94 5.57 2.57
C ARG A 69 -3.41 6.88 3.11
N GLU A 70 -3.75 7.21 4.36
CA GLU A 70 -3.23 8.42 5.03
C GLU A 70 -1.72 8.34 5.22
N ILE A 71 -1.22 7.19 5.64
CA ILE A 71 0.23 6.96 5.82
C ILE A 71 0.96 7.14 4.49
N LEU A 72 0.46 6.54 3.42
CA LEU A 72 1.08 6.63 2.11
C LEU A 72 1.03 8.06 1.56
N ALA A 73 -0.07 8.77 1.77
CA ALA A 73 -0.20 10.16 1.35
C ALA A 73 0.80 11.06 2.08
N LEU A 74 0.98 10.84 3.38
CA LEU A 74 1.93 11.59 4.19
C LEU A 74 3.37 11.30 3.75
N ASN A 75 3.66 10.03 3.46
CA ASN A 75 4.99 9.64 2.95
C ASN A 75 5.30 10.34 1.62
N GLU A 76 4.34 10.37 0.70
CA GLU A 76 4.50 11.02 -0.59
C GLU A 76 4.71 12.53 -0.43
N LYS A 77 3.94 13.15 0.45
CA LYS A 77 4.09 14.57 0.77
C LYS A 77 5.48 14.87 1.28
N LEU A 78 5.99 14.04 2.19
CA LEU A 78 7.30 14.21 2.77
C LEU A 78 8.41 14.05 1.71
N ASP A 79 8.29 13.05 0.85
CA ASP A 79 9.23 12.83 -0.24
C ASP A 79 9.28 14.03 -1.19
N ASN A 80 8.12 14.60 -1.50
CA ASN A 80 8.02 15.79 -2.35
C ASN A 80 8.66 17.02 -1.69
N GLU A 81 8.46 17.19 -0.39
CA GLU A 81 9.09 18.29 0.36
C GLU A 81 10.61 18.16 0.36
N MET A 82 11.12 16.93 0.52
CA MET A 82 12.56 16.69 0.48
C MET A 82 13.13 16.94 -0.92
N ALA A 83 12.42 16.55 -1.95
CA ALA A 83 12.82 16.79 -3.34
C ALA A 83 12.93 18.29 -3.64
N GLU A 84 11.96 19.08 -3.16
CA GLU A 84 11.99 20.54 -3.30
C GLU A 84 13.21 21.15 -2.64
N LEU A 85 13.53 20.71 -1.43
CA LEU A 85 14.70 21.20 -0.71
C LEU A 85 16.00 20.83 -1.43
N THR A 86 16.06 19.64 -2.00
CA THR A 86 17.23 19.19 -2.77
C THR A 86 17.41 20.04 -4.02
N ASP A 87 16.34 20.32 -4.74
CA ASP A 87 16.35 21.16 -5.93
C ASP A 87 16.83 22.58 -5.60
N ARG A 88 16.33 23.16 -4.51
CA ARG A 88 16.76 24.48 -4.04
C ARG A 88 18.26 24.50 -3.70
N ARG A 89 18.76 23.44 -3.07
CA ARG A 89 20.19 23.32 -2.76
C ARG A 89 21.02 23.27 -4.04
N GLN A 90 20.57 22.54 -5.04
CA GLN A 90 21.24 22.45 -6.32
C GLN A 90 21.30 23.81 -7.02
N GLU A 91 20.22 24.58 -6.96
CA GLU A 91 20.17 25.93 -7.52
C GLU A 91 21.20 26.84 -6.84
N VAL A 92 21.26 26.78 -5.51
CA VAL A 92 22.23 27.58 -4.74
C VAL A 92 23.66 27.18 -5.07
N LEU A 93 23.92 25.89 -5.21
CA LEU A 93 25.28 25.38 -5.48
C LEU A 93 25.74 25.64 -6.92
N SER A 94 24.81 25.82 -7.85
CA SER A 94 25.13 26.05 -9.25
C SER A 94 25.53 27.50 -9.56
N ILE A 95 25.40 28.38 -8.59
CA ILE A 95 25.83 29.79 -8.70
C ILE A 95 27.31 29.89 -8.39
#